data_87d48aab3b21b959afdb3a52137b81b4
#
_entry.id   87d48aab3b21b959afdb3a52137b81b4
#
_cell.length_a   1.000
_cell.length_b   1.000
_cell.length_c   1.000
_cell.angle_alpha   90.00
_cell.angle_beta   90.00
_cell.angle_gamma   90.00
#
_symmetry.space_group_name_H-M   'P 1'
#
loop_
_entity.id
_entity.type
_entity.pdbx_description
1 polymer ?
#
loop_
_entity_poly.entity_id
_entity_poly.type
_entity_poly.pdbx_seq_one_letter_code
_entity_poly.pdbx_strand_id
1 'polypeptide(L)' 'MIVYDKLWETLKIKNISQYALIKHYGISTGQLDRLRKNDNVSTHTLDTLCHILNCNLEDIAEYKD' A
#
# COMPACT_ATOMS: atom_id res chain seq x y z
N MET A 1 7.91 14.02 -4.39
CA MET A 1 7.07 13.45 -3.32
C MET A 1 6.91 11.94 -3.52
N ILE A 2 6.69 11.23 -2.44
CA ILE A 2 6.40 9.79 -2.52
C ILE A 2 4.95 9.61 -2.92
N VAL A 3 4.70 8.76 -3.92
CA VAL A 3 3.34 8.42 -4.35
C VAL A 3 3.17 6.90 -4.34
N TYR A 4 1.92 6.45 -4.20
CA TYR A 4 1.59 5.04 -4.05
C TYR A 4 0.70 4.53 -5.17
N ASP A 5 0.80 5.14 -6.35
CA ASP A 5 -0.04 4.78 -7.49
C ASP A 5 0.13 3.31 -7.87
N LYS A 6 1.36 2.81 -7.74
CA LYS A 6 1.67 1.41 -8.07
C LYS A 6 1.04 0.40 -7.11
N LEU A 7 0.73 0.83 -5.89
CA LEU A 7 0.08 -0.05 -4.91
C LEU A 7 -1.24 -0.60 -5.45
N TRP A 8 -2.03 0.27 -6.08
CA TRP A 8 -3.36 -0.12 -6.59
C TRP A 8 -3.25 -1.13 -7.72
N GLU A 9 -2.25 -0.98 -8.58
CA GLU A 9 -1.97 -1.94 -9.64
C GLU A 9 -1.50 -3.28 -9.08
N THR A 10 -0.62 -3.24 -8.08
CA THR A 10 -0.11 -4.45 -7.44
C THR A 10 -1.23 -5.21 -6.74
N LEU A 11 -2.16 -4.51 -6.08
CA LEU A 11 -3.33 -5.14 -5.48
C LEU A 11 -4.16 -5.90 -6.52
N LYS A 12 -4.35 -5.30 -7.69
CA LYS A 12 -5.09 -5.96 -8.78
C LYS A 12 -4.37 -7.21 -9.25
N ILE A 13 -3.06 -7.12 -9.45
CA ILE A 13 -2.23 -8.25 -9.89
C ILE A 13 -2.30 -9.40 -8.88
N LYS A 14 -2.26 -9.06 -7.59
CA LYS A 14 -2.30 -10.05 -6.51
C LYS A 14 -3.72 -10.50 -6.16
N ASN A 15 -4.73 -9.87 -6.77
CA ASN A 15 -6.14 -10.18 -6.53
C ASN A 15 -6.52 -9.98 -5.06
N ILE A 16 -6.03 -8.89 -4.46
CA ILE A 16 -6.34 -8.50 -3.08
C ILE A 16 -7.05 -7.16 -3.12
N SER A 17 -8.24 -7.09 -2.54
CA SER A 17 -9.01 -5.84 -2.50
C SER A 17 -8.56 -4.94 -1.35
N GLN A 18 -8.90 -3.65 -1.44
CA GLN A 18 -8.68 -2.73 -0.32
C GLN A 18 -9.46 -3.17 0.92
N TYR A 19 -10.66 -3.70 0.72
CA TYR A 19 -11.48 -4.25 1.80
C TYR A 19 -10.74 -5.39 2.51
N ALA A 20 -10.13 -6.28 1.75
CA ALA A 20 -9.37 -7.40 2.32
C ALA A 20 -8.18 -6.92 3.16
N LEU A 21 -7.51 -5.83 2.75
CA LEU A 21 -6.42 -5.27 3.53
C LEU A 21 -6.89 -4.86 4.93
N ILE A 22 -8.08 -4.28 5.03
CA ILE A 22 -8.65 -3.86 6.30
C ILE A 22 -9.14 -5.07 7.09
N LYS A 23 -9.93 -5.92 6.45
CA LYS A 23 -10.67 -7.01 7.12
C LYS A 23 -9.76 -8.17 7.52
N HIS A 24 -8.84 -8.55 6.64
CA HIS A 24 -8.05 -9.78 6.83
C HIS A 24 -6.59 -9.52 7.22
N TYR A 25 -6.05 -8.35 6.94
CA TYR A 25 -4.64 -8.09 7.14
C TYR A 25 -4.36 -6.99 8.16
N GLY A 26 -5.40 -6.37 8.71
CA GLY A 26 -5.23 -5.43 9.81
C GLY A 26 -4.73 -4.05 9.43
N ILE A 27 -4.77 -3.68 8.17
CA ILE A 27 -4.45 -2.31 7.74
C ILE A 27 -5.60 -1.41 8.17
N SER A 28 -5.31 -0.31 8.87
CA SER A 28 -6.37 0.59 9.33
C SER A 28 -6.93 1.41 8.17
N THR A 29 -8.20 1.83 8.32
CA THR A 29 -8.84 2.70 7.32
C THR A 29 -8.09 4.02 7.19
N GLY A 30 -7.53 4.53 8.28
CA GLY A 30 -6.74 5.77 8.27
C GLY A 30 -5.47 5.64 7.44
N GLN A 31 -4.76 4.51 7.57
CA GLN A 31 -3.57 4.25 6.77
C GLN A 31 -3.90 4.15 5.29
N LEU A 32 -4.98 3.43 4.98
CA LEU A 32 -5.41 3.26 3.59
C LEU A 32 -5.81 4.61 2.98
N ASP A 33 -6.49 5.46 3.75
CA ASP A 33 -6.86 6.79 3.31
C ASP A 33 -5.63 7.66 3.00
N ARG A 34 -4.61 7.60 3.85
CA ARG A 34 -3.34 8.30 3.60
C ARG A 34 -2.67 7.82 2.33
N LEU A 35 -2.67 6.51 2.09
CA LEU A 35 -2.11 5.94 0.87
C LEU A 35 -2.85 6.45 -0.37
N ARG A 36 -4.18 6.56 -0.32
CA ARG A 36 -4.98 7.10 -1.43
C ARG A 36 -4.64 8.55 -1.73
N LYS A 37 -4.28 9.33 -0.72
CA LYS A 37 -3.97 10.75 -0.84
C LYS A 37 -2.49 11.03 -1.08
N ASN A 38 -1.67 10.00 -1.14
CA ASN A 38 -0.21 10.11 -1.19
C ASN A 38 0.34 10.90 0.00
N ASP A 39 -0.26 10.71 1.18
CA ASP A 39 0.24 11.27 2.43
C ASP A 39 1.31 10.38 3.02
N ASN A 40 2.01 10.88 4.02
CA ASN A 40 3.06 10.12 4.69
C ASN A 40 2.50 8.94 5.46
N VAL A 41 3.14 7.80 5.31
CA VAL A 41 2.89 6.62 6.14
C VAL A 41 4.23 6.15 6.68
N SER A 42 4.19 5.37 7.75
CA SER A 42 5.42 4.85 8.34
C SER A 42 6.05 3.78 7.46
N THR A 43 7.36 3.60 7.59
CA THR A 43 8.05 2.50 6.92
C THR A 43 7.51 1.15 7.39
N HIS A 44 7.00 1.07 8.62
CA HIS A 44 6.36 -0.15 9.13
C HIS A 44 5.12 -0.50 8.29
N THR A 45 4.32 0.49 7.92
CA THR A 45 3.16 0.27 7.06
C THR A 45 3.58 -0.26 5.69
N LEU A 46 4.65 0.30 5.13
CA LEU A 46 5.18 -0.15 3.84
C LEU A 46 5.75 -1.57 3.94
N ASP A 47 6.45 -1.86 5.02
CA ASP A 47 6.98 -3.19 5.30
C ASP A 47 5.86 -4.22 5.36
N THR A 48 4.79 -3.91 6.08
CA THR A 48 3.62 -4.77 6.21
C THR A 48 2.97 -5.03 4.85
N LEU A 49 2.80 -3.98 4.04
CA LEU A 49 2.21 -4.11 2.70
C LEU A 49 3.07 -5.01 1.79
N CYS A 50 4.37 -4.82 1.81
CA CYS A 50 5.28 -5.66 1.02
C CYS A 50 5.20 -7.12 1.45
N HIS A 51 5.07 -7.36 2.74
CA HIS A 51 4.93 -8.71 3.27
C HIS A 51 3.60 -9.34 2.82
N ILE A 52 2.49 -8.61 2.98
CA ILE A 52 1.16 -9.09 2.58
C ILE A 52 1.12 -9.42 1.10
N LEU A 53 1.67 -8.54 0.27
CA LEU A 53 1.61 -8.63 -1.19
C LEU A 53 2.73 -9.48 -1.77
N ASN A 54 3.70 -9.86 -0.93
CA ASN A 54 4.89 -10.60 -1.36
C ASN A 54 5.56 -9.89 -2.55
N CYS A 55 5.88 -8.63 -2.36
CA CYS A 55 6.43 -7.78 -3.41
C CYS A 55 7.55 -6.90 -2.85
N ASN A 56 8.23 -6.18 -3.73
CA ASN A 56 9.27 -5.24 -3.35
C ASN A 56 8.68 -3.86 -3.09
N LEU A 57 9.43 -3.00 -2.40
CA LEU A 57 8.98 -1.65 -2.10
C LEU A 57 8.66 -0.86 -3.38
N GLU A 58 9.45 -1.03 -4.41
CA GLU A 58 9.27 -0.36 -5.70
C GLU A 58 7.99 -0.76 -6.43
N ASP A 59 7.36 -1.86 -6.00
CA ASP A 59 6.08 -2.30 -6.57
C ASP A 59 4.89 -1.55 -5.97
N ILE A 60 5.09 -0.81 -4.89
CA ILE A 60 3.99 -0.11 -4.20
C ILE A 60 4.24 1.38 -4.02
N ALA A 61 5.49 1.84 -4.13
CA ALA A 61 5.82 3.25 -3.88
C ALA A 61 6.90 3.71 -4.85
N GLU A 62 6.89 5.01 -5.16
CA GLU A 62 7.94 5.61 -5.98
C GLU A 62 8.06 7.09 -5.62
N TYR A 63 9.22 7.66 -5.93
CA TYR A 63 9.44 9.09 -5.78
C TYR A 63 9.16 9.80 -7.11
N LYS A 64 8.40 10.87 -7.06
CA LYS A 64 8.16 11.75 -8.22
C LYS A 64 8.49 13.19 -7.85
N ASP A 65 9.10 13.89 -8.77
CA ASP A 65 9.40 15.33 -8.61
C ASP A 65 8.14 16.19 -8.57
#